data_be4833711398dd322cbe3a340376d69a
#
_entry.id   be4833711398dd322cbe3a340376d69a
#
_cell.length_a   1.000
_cell.length_b   1.000
_cell.length_c   1.000
_cell.angle_alpha   90.00
_cell.angle_beta   90.00
_cell.angle_gamma   90.00
#
_symmetry.space_group_name_H-M   'P 1'
#
loop_
_entity.id
_entity.type
_entity.pdbx_description
1 polymer ?
#
loop_
_entity_poly.entity_id
_entity_poly.type
_entity_poly.pdbx_seq_one_letter_code
_entity_poly.pdbx_strand_id
1 'polypeptide(L)'
;MIQGIFYARFLPLEGPIIVAQSPSGSIVPTPTTIAAKPPLIDFDVLQEYIIPRKAFFNRFLTVQDPEGRYSVLGFPVLIPDAKYQRNEFIFNFGLVLDADAEQAPYERVVRRLAVTFAEMEKQDEYLSQQEADRDGRHPGHGHSQSQNRRPIESLLEIIREDLNNYGECMIPVDDANTINMKLFPHHPPPPLVRGWHVPVPKTKLASIVDPTWDLTLQKVIAHIDGVSDVRRIAWQADVSLDLATLALRHLLYYDVVLLLDLFFFGSCYAPRAPGIHDFVADVDGMLDECAAYVSVGAQRVGRFQLVRLMMSFCVGRSVMEWLRGHQEAGFDVLRHVDVRRFVQFAVIKGCLYRVHKYVVSKQYLAALATGQATPGGGGGGGGGGASDPLQKYTDGCHSFDQIITERDLADGEIMDKLKRLPLPQGDLTVFYR
;
A
#
# COMPACT_ATOMS: atom_id res chain seq x y z
N MET A 1 10.25 6.18 14.76
CA MET A 1 11.56 6.88 14.70
C MET A 1 12.69 5.90 14.99
N ILE A 2 13.91 6.16 14.49
CA ILE A 2 15.10 5.36 14.83
C ILE A 2 15.56 5.78 16.23
N GLN A 3 15.39 4.90 17.21
CA GLN A 3 15.80 5.14 18.61
C GLN A 3 17.31 4.96 18.77
N GLY A 4 17.88 3.99 18.06
CA GLY A 4 19.30 3.72 18.05
C GLY A 4 19.76 3.10 16.75
N ILE A 5 21.03 3.31 16.43
CA ILE A 5 21.73 2.65 15.33
C ILE A 5 23.07 2.14 15.83
N PHE A 6 23.47 0.94 15.40
CA PHE A 6 24.74 0.37 15.82
C PHE A 6 25.41 -0.43 14.72
N TYR A 7 26.71 -0.56 14.85
CA TYR A 7 27.58 -1.44 14.08
C TYR A 7 28.10 -2.55 14.98
N ALA A 8 27.71 -3.78 14.70
CA ALA A 8 28.14 -4.98 15.39
C ALA A 8 29.11 -5.79 14.52
N ARG A 9 30.13 -6.33 15.13
CA ARG A 9 31.22 -7.08 14.52
C ARG A 9 31.40 -8.44 15.20
N PHE A 10 31.71 -9.47 14.46
CA PHE A 10 32.15 -10.75 15.03
C PHE A 10 33.67 -10.83 15.04
N LEU A 11 34.25 -10.82 16.20
CA LEU A 11 35.69 -11.03 16.39
C LEU A 11 35.96 -12.51 16.74
N PRO A 12 36.98 -13.14 16.13
CA PRO A 12 37.24 -14.57 16.31
C PRO A 12 37.58 -15.02 17.76
N LEU A 13 38.07 -14.10 18.58
CA LEU A 13 38.46 -14.37 19.98
C LEU A 13 37.40 -13.91 20.99
N GLU A 14 36.75 -12.78 20.71
CA GLU A 14 35.83 -12.11 21.64
C GLU A 14 34.36 -12.42 21.34
N GLY A 15 34.07 -12.90 20.12
CA GLY A 15 32.71 -13.14 19.68
C GLY A 15 32.02 -11.88 19.10
N PRO A 16 30.67 -11.79 19.19
CA PRO A 16 29.92 -10.62 18.77
C PRO A 16 30.15 -9.43 19.68
N ILE A 17 30.55 -8.28 19.14
CA ILE A 17 30.72 -7.03 19.88
C ILE A 17 30.07 -5.86 19.15
N ILE A 18 29.69 -4.81 19.87
CA ILE A 18 29.30 -3.53 19.30
C ILE A 18 30.53 -2.64 19.21
N VAL A 19 30.91 -2.29 17.98
CA VAL A 19 32.08 -1.43 17.70
C VAL A 19 31.68 0.03 17.77
N ALA A 20 30.54 0.40 17.19
CA ALA A 20 30.02 1.76 17.17
C ALA A 20 28.51 1.80 17.40
N GLN A 21 28.04 2.86 18.02
CA GLN A 21 26.61 3.06 18.31
C GLN A 21 26.23 4.54 18.37
N SER A 22 24.99 4.84 18.03
CA SER A 22 24.40 6.18 18.17
C SER A 22 22.96 6.05 18.68
N PRO A 23 22.53 6.76 19.73
CA PRO A 23 23.34 7.62 20.63
C PRO A 23 24.43 6.85 21.38
N SER A 24 25.51 7.56 21.77
CA SER A 24 26.58 6.95 22.55
C SER A 24 26.07 6.35 23.86
N GLY A 25 26.43 5.10 24.15
CA GLY A 25 25.96 4.39 25.36
C GLY A 25 24.51 3.94 25.33
N SER A 26 23.85 3.99 24.17
CA SER A 26 22.43 3.60 24.06
C SER A 26 22.20 2.08 24.15
N ILE A 27 23.19 1.28 23.82
CA ILE A 27 23.09 -0.19 23.81
C ILE A 27 24.11 -0.81 24.74
N VAL A 28 25.40 -0.46 24.56
CA VAL A 28 26.47 -0.89 25.44
C VAL A 28 27.03 0.34 26.16
N PRO A 29 27.20 0.31 27.49
CA PRO A 29 27.77 1.42 28.25
C PRO A 29 29.14 1.81 27.71
N THR A 30 29.38 3.11 27.51
CA THR A 30 30.69 3.65 27.14
C THR A 30 31.25 4.46 28.31
N PRO A 31 32.61 4.57 28.45
CA PRO A 31 33.22 5.33 29.53
C PRO A 31 32.78 6.79 29.64
N THR A 32 32.30 7.34 28.55
CA THR A 32 31.81 8.73 28.45
C THR A 32 30.33 8.86 28.78
N THR A 33 29.60 7.75 28.96
CA THR A 33 28.16 7.79 29.23
C THR A 33 27.95 8.04 30.72
N ILE A 34 27.40 9.17 31.08
CA ILE A 34 26.87 9.42 32.40
C ILE A 34 25.73 8.41 32.62
N ALA A 35 25.81 7.60 33.66
CA ALA A 35 24.94 6.44 34.00
C ALA A 35 23.47 6.80 34.27
N ALA A 36 22.83 7.61 33.41
CA ALA A 36 21.50 8.16 33.66
C ALA A 36 20.34 7.45 32.91
N LYS A 37 20.63 6.66 31.87
CA LYS A 37 19.58 5.97 31.12
C LYS A 37 19.88 4.47 30.97
N PRO A 38 18.89 3.59 31.18
CA PRO A 38 19.06 2.17 30.88
C PRO A 38 19.31 1.96 29.40
N PRO A 39 20.06 0.90 29.00
CA PRO A 39 20.25 0.57 27.60
C PRO A 39 18.90 0.32 26.92
N LEU A 40 18.80 0.63 25.62
CA LEU A 40 17.59 0.41 24.83
C LEU A 40 17.27 -1.09 24.73
N ILE A 41 18.30 -1.90 24.54
CA ILE A 41 18.21 -3.36 24.41
C ILE A 41 19.33 -4.03 25.20
N ASP A 42 19.10 -5.26 25.64
CA ASP A 42 20.14 -6.10 26.22
C ASP A 42 20.89 -6.83 25.11
N PHE A 43 22.10 -6.35 24.79
CA PHE A 43 22.92 -6.93 23.74
C PHE A 43 23.39 -8.34 24.07
N ASP A 44 23.70 -8.65 25.32
CA ASP A 44 24.20 -9.97 25.72
C ASP A 44 23.16 -11.07 25.47
N VAL A 45 21.89 -10.76 25.64
CA VAL A 45 20.78 -11.67 25.32
C VAL A 45 20.54 -11.79 23.83
N LEU A 46 20.70 -10.71 23.07
CA LEU A 46 20.33 -10.64 21.66
C LEU A 46 21.48 -10.91 20.69
N GLN A 47 22.73 -10.99 21.15
CA GLN A 47 23.93 -11.09 20.32
C GLN A 47 23.91 -12.25 19.31
N GLU A 48 23.40 -13.43 19.70
CA GLU A 48 23.31 -14.60 18.81
C GLU A 48 22.30 -14.43 17.68
N TYR A 49 21.31 -13.54 17.86
CA TYR A 49 20.33 -13.21 16.84
C TYR A 49 20.78 -12.03 15.98
N ILE A 50 21.52 -11.08 16.54
CA ILE A 50 22.07 -9.92 15.82
C ILE A 50 23.19 -10.36 14.85
N ILE A 51 24.06 -11.28 15.28
CA ILE A 51 25.03 -11.95 14.42
C ILE A 51 24.71 -13.44 14.38
N PRO A 52 23.80 -13.86 13.51
CA PRO A 52 23.31 -15.21 13.48
C PRO A 52 24.28 -16.19 12.81
N ARG A 53 23.87 -17.46 12.73
CA ARG A 53 24.61 -18.50 11.97
C ARG A 53 24.61 -18.19 10.46
N LYS A 54 25.62 -18.74 9.73
CA LYS A 54 25.87 -18.50 8.30
C LYS A 54 24.65 -18.62 7.38
N ALA A 55 23.69 -19.50 7.71
CA ALA A 55 22.48 -19.69 6.90
C ALA A 55 21.56 -18.45 6.84
N PHE A 56 21.73 -17.49 7.74
CA PHE A 56 20.89 -16.28 7.84
C PHE A 56 21.58 -15.02 7.33
N PHE A 57 22.81 -15.09 6.83
CA PHE A 57 23.48 -13.92 6.25
C PHE A 57 22.82 -13.47 4.94
N ASN A 58 22.95 -12.17 4.64
CA ASN A 58 22.34 -11.49 3.50
C ASN A 58 20.81 -11.57 3.47
N ARG A 59 20.19 -11.64 4.64
CA ARG A 59 18.73 -11.61 4.85
C ARG A 59 18.36 -10.59 5.91
N PHE A 60 17.15 -10.07 5.81
CA PHE A 60 16.61 -9.25 6.87
C PHE A 60 16.38 -10.08 8.13
N LEU A 61 16.76 -9.50 9.24
CA LEU A 61 16.50 -10.01 10.57
C LEU A 61 15.72 -8.98 11.35
N THR A 62 14.65 -9.44 11.97
CA THR A 62 13.91 -8.66 12.96
C THR A 62 13.95 -9.42 14.28
N VAL A 63 14.47 -8.79 15.32
CA VAL A 63 14.56 -9.35 16.67
C VAL A 63 13.84 -8.42 17.60
N GLN A 64 12.87 -8.93 18.37
CA GLN A 64 12.21 -8.16 19.41
C GLN A 64 12.99 -8.27 20.72
N ASP A 65 13.06 -7.14 21.42
CA ASP A 65 13.54 -7.10 22.80
C ASP A 65 12.65 -7.97 23.72
N PRO A 66 13.22 -8.73 24.68
CA PRO A 66 12.43 -9.55 25.61
C PRO A 66 11.35 -8.78 26.37
N GLU A 67 11.56 -7.50 26.63
CA GLU A 67 10.57 -6.63 27.27
C GLU A 67 9.49 -6.11 26.29
N GLY A 68 9.63 -6.37 24.99
CA GLY A 68 8.66 -5.97 23.97
C GLY A 68 8.57 -4.46 23.70
N ARG A 69 9.54 -3.68 24.16
CA ARG A 69 9.57 -2.21 23.97
C ARG A 69 10.15 -1.81 22.61
N TYR A 70 11.16 -2.54 22.17
CA TYR A 70 11.92 -2.23 20.97
C TYR A 70 12.04 -3.43 20.05
N SER A 71 12.22 -3.15 18.78
CA SER A 71 12.58 -4.14 17.77
C SER A 71 13.90 -3.73 17.10
N VAL A 72 14.78 -4.71 16.88
CA VAL A 72 16.04 -4.55 16.17
C VAL A 72 15.88 -5.07 14.76
N LEU A 73 16.10 -4.21 13.79
CA LEU A 73 16.11 -4.57 12.39
C LEU A 73 17.55 -4.58 11.88
N GLY A 74 18.00 -5.72 11.35
CA GLY A 74 19.38 -5.92 10.88
C GLY A 74 19.46 -6.58 9.51
N PHE A 75 20.65 -6.45 8.90
CA PHE A 75 21.02 -7.13 7.66
C PHE A 75 22.46 -7.61 7.77
N PRO A 76 22.70 -8.76 8.43
CA PRO A 76 24.06 -9.26 8.66
C PRO A 76 24.72 -9.67 7.34
N VAL A 77 25.97 -9.28 7.20
CA VAL A 77 26.80 -9.50 5.99
C VAL A 77 28.01 -10.34 6.33
N LEU A 78 28.37 -11.22 5.41
CA LEU A 78 29.61 -12.00 5.42
C LEU A 78 30.38 -11.70 4.15
N ILE A 79 31.64 -11.25 4.31
CA ILE A 79 32.58 -11.07 3.21
C ILE A 79 33.63 -12.18 3.31
N PRO A 80 33.63 -13.16 2.38
CA PRO A 80 34.67 -14.19 2.34
C PRO A 80 35.94 -13.64 1.65
N ASP A 81 37.06 -13.58 2.38
CA ASP A 81 38.37 -13.19 1.83
C ASP A 81 39.46 -13.76 2.70
N ALA A 82 40.54 -14.27 2.05
CA ALA A 82 41.71 -14.86 2.72
C ALA A 82 42.53 -13.88 3.58
N LYS A 83 42.36 -12.58 3.38
CA LYS A 83 43.02 -11.53 4.19
C LYS A 83 42.50 -11.45 5.61
N TYR A 84 41.29 -11.90 5.89
CA TYR A 84 40.71 -11.87 7.24
C TYR A 84 41.01 -13.10 8.07
N GLN A 85 41.01 -12.95 9.38
CA GLN A 85 41.09 -14.09 10.28
C GLN A 85 39.91 -15.03 10.02
N ARG A 86 40.15 -16.35 9.94
CA ARG A 86 39.19 -17.38 9.54
C ARG A 86 38.63 -17.21 8.14
N ASN A 87 39.28 -16.39 7.27
CA ASN A 87 38.87 -16.10 5.90
C ASN A 87 37.46 -15.48 5.77
N GLU A 88 37.00 -14.81 6.82
CA GLU A 88 35.65 -14.24 6.87
C GLU A 88 35.62 -12.94 7.64
N PHE A 89 34.94 -11.93 7.08
CA PHE A 89 34.61 -10.69 7.75
C PHE A 89 33.09 -10.62 7.97
N ILE A 90 32.66 -10.69 9.22
CA ILE A 90 31.25 -10.77 9.59
C ILE A 90 30.87 -9.50 10.35
N PHE A 91 29.83 -8.84 9.88
CA PHE A 91 29.29 -7.64 10.54
C PHE A 91 27.80 -7.47 10.32
N ASN A 92 27.18 -6.63 11.15
CA ASN A 92 25.79 -6.24 11.01
C ASN A 92 25.60 -4.78 11.42
N PHE A 93 24.78 -4.05 10.66
CA PHE A 93 24.22 -2.78 11.08
C PHE A 93 22.80 -3.02 11.59
N GLY A 94 22.52 -2.60 12.83
CA GLY A 94 21.19 -2.72 13.43
C GLY A 94 20.56 -1.35 13.66
N LEU A 95 19.27 -1.25 13.32
CA LEU A 95 18.40 -0.15 13.70
C LEU A 95 17.52 -0.60 14.86
N VAL A 96 17.47 0.18 15.92
CA VAL A 96 16.55 -0.02 17.04
C VAL A 96 15.34 0.89 16.82
N LEU A 97 14.18 0.28 16.69
CA LEU A 97 12.89 0.94 16.43
C LEU A 97 11.95 0.65 17.61
N ASP A 98 10.92 1.47 17.78
CA ASP A 98 9.82 1.13 18.69
C ASP A 98 9.12 -0.16 18.22
N ALA A 99 8.64 -1.00 19.14
CA ALA A 99 8.05 -2.29 18.80
C ALA A 99 6.86 -2.19 17.84
N ASP A 100 6.08 -1.11 17.95
CA ASP A 100 4.90 -0.84 17.11
C ASP A 100 5.24 -0.11 15.82
N ALA A 101 6.51 0.21 15.56
CA ALA A 101 6.90 0.96 14.37
C ALA A 101 6.77 0.10 13.11
N GLU A 102 6.27 0.70 12.03
CA GLU A 102 6.27 0.09 10.72
C GLU A 102 7.71 -0.10 10.22
N GLN A 103 8.13 -1.35 9.99
CA GLN A 103 9.52 -1.71 9.67
C GLN A 103 9.85 -1.56 8.19
N ALA A 104 8.86 -1.68 7.31
CA ALA A 104 9.05 -1.74 5.86
C ALA A 104 9.85 -0.57 5.25
N PRO A 105 9.69 0.70 5.67
CA PRO A 105 10.52 1.80 5.17
C PRO A 105 12.00 1.65 5.54
N TYR A 106 12.26 1.09 6.74
CA TYR A 106 13.62 0.96 7.30
C TYR A 106 14.39 -0.25 6.74
N GLU A 107 13.72 -1.28 6.22
CA GLU A 107 14.37 -2.44 5.60
C GLU A 107 15.31 -2.03 4.45
N ARG A 108 14.87 -1.10 3.60
CA ARG A 108 15.68 -0.58 2.50
C ARG A 108 16.91 0.16 2.99
N VAL A 109 16.77 0.93 4.06
CA VAL A 109 17.86 1.69 4.69
C VAL A 109 18.91 0.74 5.26
N VAL A 110 18.51 -0.24 6.08
CA VAL A 110 19.43 -1.23 6.67
C VAL A 110 20.17 -2.01 5.61
N ARG A 111 19.48 -2.48 4.57
CA ARG A 111 20.12 -3.18 3.45
C ARG A 111 21.09 -2.29 2.71
N ARG A 112 20.70 -1.06 2.39
CA ARG A 112 21.56 -0.11 1.69
C ARG A 112 22.83 0.19 2.50
N LEU A 113 22.65 0.42 3.81
CA LEU A 113 23.75 0.62 4.75
C LEU A 113 24.72 -0.56 4.72
N ALA A 114 24.21 -1.78 4.94
CA ALA A 114 25.02 -2.99 4.96
C ALA A 114 25.77 -3.24 3.65
N VAL A 115 25.12 -3.06 2.50
CA VAL A 115 25.72 -3.24 1.17
C VAL A 115 26.78 -2.17 0.90
N THR A 116 26.49 -0.90 1.19
CA THR A 116 27.44 0.20 0.97
C THR A 116 28.73 0.00 1.78
N PHE A 117 28.61 -0.32 3.06
CA PHE A 117 29.81 -0.60 3.88
C PHE A 117 30.52 -1.90 3.49
N ALA A 118 29.81 -2.92 3.00
CA ALA A 118 30.43 -4.11 2.46
C ALA A 118 31.27 -3.82 1.20
N GLU A 119 30.79 -2.95 0.34
CA GLU A 119 31.53 -2.52 -0.86
C GLU A 119 32.75 -1.67 -0.49
N MET A 120 32.60 -0.71 0.44
CA MET A 120 33.72 0.09 0.94
C MET A 120 34.80 -0.75 1.64
N GLU A 121 34.37 -1.80 2.38
CA GLU A 121 35.31 -2.74 2.99
C GLU A 121 36.05 -3.57 1.96
N LYS A 122 35.41 -4.00 0.87
CA LYS A 122 36.07 -4.75 -0.21
C LYS A 122 37.05 -3.88 -1.01
N GLN A 123 36.73 -2.60 -1.23
CA GLN A 123 37.51 -1.68 -2.02
C GLN A 123 38.71 -1.13 -1.24
N ASP A 124 38.48 -0.59 -0.04
CA ASP A 124 39.43 0.22 0.70
C ASP A 124 39.66 -0.22 2.13
N GLU A 125 39.15 -1.38 2.54
CA GLU A 125 39.25 -1.91 3.91
C GLU A 125 38.79 -0.91 4.98
N TYR A 126 37.74 -0.15 4.65
CA TYR A 126 37.27 0.98 5.46
C TYR A 126 36.96 0.57 6.91
N LEU A 127 36.21 -0.49 7.14
CA LEU A 127 35.84 -0.97 8.48
C LEU A 127 37.04 -1.56 9.21
N SER A 128 37.84 -2.37 8.53
CA SER A 128 39.05 -3.01 9.11
C SER A 128 40.10 -2.00 9.54
N GLN A 129 40.31 -0.93 8.76
CA GLN A 129 41.27 0.13 9.11
C GLN A 129 40.78 0.95 10.30
N GLN A 130 39.51 1.28 10.37
CA GLN A 130 38.94 1.98 11.53
C GLN A 130 39.05 1.17 12.84
N GLU A 131 38.86 -0.17 12.75
CA GLU A 131 39.07 -1.06 13.89
C GLU A 131 40.55 -1.10 14.32
N ALA A 132 41.49 -1.16 13.36
CA ALA A 132 42.93 -1.17 13.64
C ALA A 132 43.43 0.15 14.27
N ASP A 133 42.92 1.28 13.81
CA ASP A 133 43.24 2.60 14.37
C ASP A 133 42.75 2.74 15.83
N ARG A 134 41.57 2.18 16.14
CA ARG A 134 41.00 2.16 17.49
C ARG A 134 41.80 1.30 18.46
N ASP A 135 42.32 0.16 18.01
CA ASP A 135 43.12 -0.76 18.81
C ASP A 135 44.59 -0.34 18.94
N GLY A 136 44.99 0.75 18.32
CA GLY A 136 46.38 1.24 18.34
C GLY A 136 47.39 0.29 17.68
N ARG A 137 46.93 -0.62 16.80
CA ARG A 137 47.77 -1.65 16.16
C ARG A 137 48.55 -1.19 14.95
N HIS A 138 48.46 0.08 14.54
CA HIS A 138 49.26 0.68 13.50
C HIS A 138 50.27 1.70 14.07
N PRO A 139 51.49 1.29 14.48
CA PRO A 139 52.59 2.22 14.68
C PRO A 139 53.26 2.49 13.33
N GLY A 140 52.82 3.55 12.64
CA GLY A 140 53.71 4.26 11.71
C GLY A 140 53.92 3.68 10.33
N HIS A 141 52.92 3.71 9.45
CA HIS A 141 53.15 3.80 8.00
C HIS A 141 52.12 4.73 7.37
N GLY A 142 52.55 5.91 6.98
CA GLY A 142 51.91 6.75 5.96
C GLY A 142 50.69 7.58 6.39
N HIS A 143 50.91 8.64 7.09
CA HIS A 143 49.94 9.69 7.47
C HIS A 143 49.25 10.44 6.32
N SER A 144 49.27 9.99 5.07
CA SER A 144 48.76 10.81 3.97
C SER A 144 47.39 10.43 3.39
N GLN A 145 46.81 9.29 3.77
CA GLN A 145 45.47 8.91 3.26
C GLN A 145 44.35 8.85 4.32
N SER A 146 44.68 8.79 5.62
CA SER A 146 43.67 8.69 6.68
C SER A 146 43.05 10.03 7.13
N GLN A 147 43.63 11.17 6.68
CA GLN A 147 43.21 12.49 7.18
C GLN A 147 41.82 12.94 6.72
N ASN A 148 41.18 12.28 5.73
CA ASN A 148 39.90 12.73 5.18
C ASN A 148 38.73 11.74 5.38
N ARG A 149 38.95 10.64 6.14
CA ARG A 149 37.89 9.65 6.39
C ARG A 149 37.15 9.97 7.67
N ARG A 150 35.80 9.97 7.59
CA ARG A 150 34.94 10.18 8.77
C ARG A 150 34.89 8.92 9.64
N PRO A 151 35.00 9.06 10.98
CA PRO A 151 34.85 7.93 11.89
C PRO A 151 33.40 7.37 11.84
N ILE A 152 33.28 6.05 12.00
CA ILE A 152 32.01 5.35 11.87
C ILE A 152 30.97 5.82 12.90
N GLU A 153 31.40 6.17 14.13
CA GLU A 153 30.54 6.71 15.16
C GLU A 153 29.82 8.00 14.68
N SER A 154 30.61 8.92 14.08
CA SER A 154 30.07 10.18 13.55
C SER A 154 29.13 9.94 12.37
N LEU A 155 29.42 8.96 11.52
CA LEU A 155 28.53 8.59 10.41
C LEU A 155 27.19 8.04 10.93
N LEU A 156 27.20 7.15 11.92
CA LEU A 156 25.98 6.58 12.49
C LEU A 156 25.13 7.66 13.18
N GLU A 157 25.77 8.62 13.85
CA GLU A 157 25.08 9.75 14.48
C GLU A 157 24.35 10.62 13.45
N ILE A 158 25.05 11.05 12.40
CA ILE A 158 24.48 11.87 11.33
C ILE A 158 23.37 11.12 10.60
N ILE A 159 23.59 9.83 10.27
CA ILE A 159 22.57 9.01 9.62
C ILE A 159 21.30 8.94 10.46
N ARG A 160 21.42 8.68 11.77
CA ARG A 160 20.27 8.59 12.67
C ARG A 160 19.53 9.93 12.76
N GLU A 161 20.25 11.03 12.90
CA GLU A 161 19.66 12.36 13.03
C GLU A 161 19.01 12.82 11.73
N ASP A 162 19.69 12.71 10.61
CA ASP A 162 19.18 13.13 9.30
C ASP A 162 17.94 12.31 8.89
N LEU A 163 17.99 11.00 9.05
CA LEU A 163 16.83 10.15 8.72
C LEU A 163 15.63 10.42 9.63
N ASN A 164 15.83 10.74 10.91
CA ASN A 164 14.75 11.09 11.81
C ASN A 164 14.18 12.49 11.54
N ASN A 165 15.00 13.47 11.17
CA ASN A 165 14.61 14.86 11.01
C ASN A 165 14.11 15.17 9.59
N TYR A 166 14.79 14.62 8.58
CA TYR A 166 14.56 14.97 7.18
C TYR A 166 14.07 13.79 6.34
N GLY A 167 14.15 12.55 6.85
CA GLY A 167 13.82 11.35 6.09
C GLY A 167 14.85 11.00 5.02
N GLU A 168 15.93 11.77 4.91
CA GLU A 168 17.01 11.53 3.96
C GLU A 168 18.35 11.98 4.52
N CYS A 169 19.44 11.33 4.08
CA CYS A 169 20.79 11.74 4.40
C CYS A 169 21.69 11.62 3.17
N MET A 170 22.63 12.58 3.02
CA MET A 170 23.67 12.57 2.01
C MET A 170 25.00 12.96 2.65
N ILE A 171 25.84 11.97 2.93
CA ILE A 171 27.04 12.15 3.75
C ILE A 171 28.25 11.72 2.95
N PRO A 172 29.20 12.62 2.64
CA PRO A 172 30.50 12.23 2.10
C PRO A 172 31.31 11.51 3.20
N VAL A 173 31.74 10.29 2.91
CA VAL A 173 32.53 9.44 3.81
C VAL A 173 34.00 9.70 3.60
N ASP A 174 34.40 9.75 2.34
CA ASP A 174 35.75 10.08 1.85
C ASP A 174 35.63 10.81 0.50
N ASP A 175 36.77 11.09 -0.14
CA ASP A 175 36.82 11.82 -1.43
C ASP A 175 36.08 11.08 -2.58
N ALA A 176 35.91 9.76 -2.48
CA ALA A 176 35.33 8.92 -3.53
C ALA A 176 33.91 8.43 -3.16
N ASN A 177 33.61 8.26 -1.88
CA ASN A 177 32.42 7.58 -1.41
C ASN A 177 31.46 8.54 -0.70
N THR A 178 30.20 8.48 -1.09
CA THR A 178 29.09 9.22 -0.45
C THR A 178 27.97 8.26 -0.09
N ILE A 179 27.53 8.30 1.17
CA ILE A 179 26.36 7.60 1.63
C ILE A 179 25.14 8.45 1.28
N ASN A 180 24.27 7.92 0.44
CA ASN A 180 22.98 8.54 0.09
C ASN A 180 21.86 7.57 0.40
N MET A 181 21.02 7.93 1.37
CA MET A 181 19.88 7.11 1.82
C MET A 181 18.65 7.98 1.99
N LYS A 182 17.47 7.38 1.72
CA LYS A 182 16.18 8.02 1.86
C LYS A 182 15.17 7.05 2.42
N LEU A 183 14.40 7.50 3.40
CA LEU A 183 13.19 6.82 3.87
C LEU A 183 12.06 7.13 2.90
N PHE A 184 11.65 6.14 2.12
CA PHE A 184 10.47 6.27 1.28
C PHE A 184 9.23 5.91 2.10
N PRO A 185 8.15 6.70 2.00
CA PRO A 185 6.89 6.33 2.63
C PRO A 185 6.46 4.94 2.11
N HIS A 186 6.06 4.08 3.03
CA HIS A 186 5.51 2.78 2.67
C HIS A 186 4.00 2.94 2.47
N HIS A 187 3.57 2.81 1.24
CA HIS A 187 2.16 2.72 0.92
C HIS A 187 1.80 1.24 0.68
N PRO A 188 0.66 0.77 1.19
CA PRO A 188 0.19 -0.57 0.89
C PRO A 188 0.03 -0.74 -0.63
N PRO A 189 0.15 -1.97 -1.16
CA PRO A 189 -0.04 -2.19 -2.58
C PRO A 189 -1.43 -1.70 -3.00
N PRO A 190 -1.53 -0.91 -4.09
CA PRO A 190 -2.80 -0.36 -4.51
C PRO A 190 -3.78 -1.48 -4.88
N PRO A 191 -5.08 -1.28 -4.65
CA PRO A 191 -6.11 -2.24 -5.00
C PRO A 191 -6.08 -2.54 -6.50
N LEU A 192 -6.60 -3.70 -6.88
CA LEU A 192 -6.67 -4.11 -8.28
C LEU A 192 -7.64 -3.19 -9.04
N VAL A 193 -7.11 -2.46 -10.01
CA VAL A 193 -7.92 -1.61 -10.90
C VAL A 193 -8.60 -2.48 -11.95
N ARG A 194 -9.92 -2.34 -12.09
CA ARG A 194 -10.74 -3.01 -13.10
C ARG A 194 -11.31 -2.00 -14.08
N GLY A 195 -11.68 -2.45 -15.28
CA GLY A 195 -12.20 -1.58 -16.34
C GLY A 195 -13.50 -0.84 -15.99
N TRP A 196 -14.27 -1.35 -15.04
CA TRP A 196 -15.55 -0.78 -14.57
C TRP A 196 -15.42 0.10 -13.32
N HIS A 197 -14.24 0.27 -12.76
CA HIS A 197 -14.03 1.21 -11.67
C HIS A 197 -14.03 2.65 -12.17
N VAL A 198 -14.43 3.57 -11.31
CA VAL A 198 -14.41 5.01 -11.54
C VAL A 198 -13.35 5.65 -10.66
N PRO A 199 -12.28 6.21 -11.23
CA PRO A 199 -11.29 6.93 -10.46
C PRO A 199 -11.83 8.32 -10.09
N VAL A 200 -11.77 8.65 -8.80
CA VAL A 200 -12.21 9.94 -8.26
C VAL A 200 -11.00 10.66 -7.67
N PRO A 201 -10.71 11.90 -8.12
CA PRO A 201 -9.57 12.64 -7.61
C PRO A 201 -9.82 13.13 -6.17
N LYS A 202 -8.86 12.94 -5.28
CA LYS A 202 -8.85 13.51 -3.92
C LYS A 202 -8.41 14.98 -3.92
N THR A 203 -7.61 15.35 -4.91
CA THR A 203 -6.98 16.66 -5.04
C THR A 203 -7.16 17.20 -6.45
N LYS A 204 -6.87 18.48 -6.66
CA LYS A 204 -6.89 19.07 -8.00
C LYS A 204 -5.70 18.54 -8.80
N LEU A 205 -5.88 17.43 -9.53
CA LEU A 205 -4.82 16.77 -10.30
C LEU A 205 -4.08 17.72 -11.24
N ALA A 206 -4.79 18.64 -11.88
CA ALA A 206 -4.18 19.63 -12.78
C ALA A 206 -3.13 20.53 -12.13
N SER A 207 -3.16 20.70 -10.79
CA SER A 207 -2.16 21.48 -10.06
C SER A 207 -0.92 20.70 -9.64
N ILE A 208 -0.97 19.38 -9.73
CA ILE A 208 0.10 18.47 -9.31
C ILE A 208 0.91 17.99 -10.50
N VAL A 209 0.30 17.94 -11.68
CA VAL A 209 0.94 17.42 -12.90
C VAL A 209 2.12 18.29 -13.29
N ASP A 210 3.29 17.66 -13.38
CA ASP A 210 4.52 18.27 -13.89
C ASP A 210 4.73 17.87 -15.36
N PRO A 211 5.18 18.79 -16.23
CA PRO A 211 5.48 18.49 -17.65
C PRO A 211 6.52 17.36 -17.83
N THR A 212 7.31 17.05 -16.82
CA THR A 212 8.31 15.96 -16.84
C THR A 212 7.72 14.58 -16.59
N TRP A 213 6.45 14.50 -16.21
CA TRP A 213 5.80 13.22 -15.95
C TRP A 213 5.60 12.42 -17.24
N ASP A 214 5.41 11.10 -17.08
CA ASP A 214 5.10 10.21 -18.19
C ASP A 214 3.88 10.69 -19.00
N LEU A 215 4.00 10.68 -20.33
CA LEU A 215 2.97 11.18 -21.23
C LEU A 215 1.64 10.43 -21.08
N THR A 216 1.71 9.11 -20.84
CA THR A 216 0.52 8.28 -20.61
C THR A 216 -0.23 8.74 -19.36
N LEU A 217 0.53 9.03 -18.29
CA LEU A 217 -0.04 9.50 -17.03
C LEU A 217 -0.70 10.88 -17.21
N GLN A 218 -0.06 11.82 -17.92
CA GLN A 218 -0.63 13.13 -18.22
C GLN A 218 -1.94 13.02 -19.02
N LYS A 219 -1.97 12.17 -20.07
CA LYS A 219 -3.17 11.90 -20.86
C LYS A 219 -4.30 11.31 -20.03
N VAL A 220 -4.02 10.31 -19.20
CA VAL A 220 -5.04 9.67 -18.34
C VAL A 220 -5.59 10.67 -17.32
N ILE A 221 -4.74 11.46 -16.67
CA ILE A 221 -5.15 12.46 -15.67
C ILE A 221 -6.11 13.49 -16.26
N ALA A 222 -5.89 13.91 -17.49
CA ALA A 222 -6.74 14.91 -18.16
C ALA A 222 -8.21 14.44 -18.31
N HIS A 223 -8.46 13.13 -18.29
CA HIS A 223 -9.80 12.54 -18.49
C HIS A 223 -10.40 11.96 -17.19
N ILE A 224 -9.74 12.13 -16.03
CA ILE A 224 -10.31 11.73 -14.73
C ILE A 224 -11.33 12.79 -14.29
N ASP A 225 -12.60 12.50 -14.50
CA ASP A 225 -13.74 13.37 -14.18
C ASP A 225 -14.54 12.93 -12.92
N GLY A 226 -14.18 11.77 -12.32
CA GLY A 226 -14.91 11.16 -11.22
C GLY A 226 -16.24 10.52 -11.59
N VAL A 227 -16.51 10.37 -12.88
CA VAL A 227 -17.77 9.80 -13.46
C VAL A 227 -17.50 8.68 -14.44
N SER A 228 -16.49 8.87 -15.30
CA SER A 228 -16.13 7.92 -16.36
C SER A 228 -15.41 6.72 -15.80
N ASP A 229 -15.74 5.54 -16.29
CA ASP A 229 -15.03 4.31 -15.94
C ASP A 229 -13.64 4.24 -16.61
N VAL A 230 -12.79 3.34 -16.13
CA VAL A 230 -11.42 3.19 -16.63
C VAL A 230 -11.37 2.89 -18.12
N ARG A 231 -12.32 2.11 -18.67
CA ARG A 231 -12.39 1.80 -20.11
C ARG A 231 -12.64 3.06 -20.93
N ARG A 232 -13.61 3.87 -20.50
CA ARG A 232 -13.94 5.13 -21.16
C ARG A 232 -12.79 6.11 -21.11
N ILE A 233 -12.12 6.21 -19.93
CA ILE A 233 -10.92 7.05 -19.79
C ILE A 233 -9.80 6.58 -20.71
N ALA A 234 -9.53 5.28 -20.80
CA ALA A 234 -8.53 4.72 -21.69
C ALA A 234 -8.82 5.06 -23.16
N TRP A 235 -10.09 4.93 -23.56
CA TRP A 235 -10.55 5.28 -24.92
C TRP A 235 -10.41 6.78 -25.20
N GLN A 236 -10.83 7.65 -24.29
CA GLN A 236 -10.73 9.11 -24.44
C GLN A 236 -9.30 9.61 -24.45
N ALA A 237 -8.42 9.00 -23.66
CA ALA A 237 -7.01 9.33 -23.61
C ALA A 237 -6.20 8.77 -24.78
N ASP A 238 -6.81 7.94 -25.63
CA ASP A 238 -6.14 7.21 -26.71
C ASP A 238 -4.95 6.38 -26.18
N VAL A 239 -5.22 5.56 -25.15
CA VAL A 239 -4.24 4.71 -24.46
C VAL A 239 -4.82 3.31 -24.31
N SER A 240 -3.98 2.28 -24.35
CA SER A 240 -4.44 0.91 -24.06
C SER A 240 -4.98 0.78 -22.62
N LEU A 241 -5.95 -0.11 -22.41
CA LEU A 241 -6.54 -0.34 -21.11
C LEU A 241 -5.49 -0.74 -20.04
N ASP A 242 -4.48 -1.52 -20.44
CA ASP A 242 -3.41 -1.96 -19.54
C ASP A 242 -2.54 -0.79 -19.08
N LEU A 243 -2.17 0.13 -20.00
CA LEU A 243 -1.42 1.33 -19.66
C LEU A 243 -2.23 2.28 -18.78
N ALA A 244 -3.52 2.48 -19.09
CA ALA A 244 -4.40 3.26 -18.23
C ALA A 244 -4.53 2.67 -16.83
N THR A 245 -4.62 1.34 -16.73
CA THR A 245 -4.64 0.62 -15.44
C THR A 245 -3.34 0.83 -14.65
N LEU A 246 -2.18 0.77 -15.31
CA LEU A 246 -0.88 1.04 -14.68
C LEU A 246 -0.77 2.50 -14.21
N ALA A 247 -1.20 3.46 -15.02
CA ALA A 247 -1.23 4.88 -14.65
C ALA A 247 -2.11 5.12 -13.41
N LEU A 248 -3.30 4.53 -13.37
CA LEU A 248 -4.20 4.64 -12.23
C LEU A 248 -3.64 3.95 -10.97
N ARG A 249 -2.98 2.78 -11.11
CA ARG A 249 -2.30 2.14 -9.98
C ARG A 249 -1.19 3.01 -9.41
N HIS A 250 -0.48 3.74 -10.27
CA HIS A 250 0.52 4.71 -9.81
C HIS A 250 -0.12 5.85 -9.00
N LEU A 251 -1.21 6.43 -9.49
CA LEU A 251 -1.94 7.48 -8.77
C LEU A 251 -2.55 6.99 -7.45
N LEU A 252 -3.03 5.76 -7.41
CA LEU A 252 -3.54 5.11 -6.19
C LEU A 252 -2.43 4.86 -5.16
N TYR A 253 -1.23 4.48 -5.62
CA TYR A 253 -0.09 4.27 -4.74
C TYR A 253 0.29 5.55 -3.98
N TYR A 254 0.18 6.71 -4.62
CA TYR A 254 0.41 8.01 -3.99
C TYR A 254 -0.83 8.62 -3.34
N ASP A 255 -1.91 7.84 -3.25
CA ASP A 255 -3.17 8.23 -2.59
C ASP A 255 -3.80 9.55 -3.12
N VAL A 256 -3.54 9.91 -4.37
CA VAL A 256 -4.12 11.11 -5.01
C VAL A 256 -5.47 10.84 -5.68
N VAL A 257 -5.83 9.57 -5.86
CA VAL A 257 -7.07 9.11 -6.48
C VAL A 257 -7.71 8.01 -5.62
N LEU A 258 -9.02 7.94 -5.59
CA LEU A 258 -9.82 6.84 -5.04
C LEU A 258 -10.46 6.04 -6.16
N LEU A 259 -10.72 4.75 -5.94
CA LEU A 259 -11.56 3.94 -6.83
C LEU A 259 -12.95 3.77 -6.23
N LEU A 260 -13.94 4.07 -7.02
CA LEU A 260 -15.35 3.78 -6.72
C LEU A 260 -15.93 2.85 -7.78
N ASP A 261 -17.05 2.23 -7.45
CA ASP A 261 -17.83 1.47 -8.41
C ASP A 261 -18.66 2.40 -9.29
N LEU A 262 -18.94 1.96 -10.52
CA LEU A 262 -19.76 2.70 -11.47
C LEU A 262 -21.20 2.89 -10.92
N PHE A 263 -21.66 4.13 -10.92
CA PHE A 263 -22.99 4.48 -10.45
C PHE A 263 -24.05 4.25 -11.52
N PHE A 264 -25.08 3.47 -11.20
CA PHE A 264 -26.30 3.31 -11.98
C PHE A 264 -27.52 3.48 -11.08
N PHE A 265 -28.63 3.93 -11.64
CA PHE A 265 -29.90 3.98 -10.92
C PHE A 265 -30.46 2.58 -10.56
N GLY A 266 -30.03 1.56 -11.28
CA GLY A 266 -30.33 0.16 -10.95
C GLY A 266 -29.46 -0.43 -9.83
N SER A 267 -28.50 0.32 -9.33
CA SER A 267 -27.56 -0.13 -8.32
C SER A 267 -28.18 -0.19 -6.93
N CYS A 268 -27.72 -1.12 -6.11
CA CYS A 268 -28.11 -1.26 -4.71
C CYS A 268 -26.98 -0.77 -3.80
N TYR A 269 -27.36 -0.06 -2.76
CA TYR A 269 -26.47 0.38 -1.68
C TYR A 269 -27.10 0.05 -0.33
N ALA A 270 -26.24 -0.25 0.63
CA ALA A 270 -26.70 -0.56 1.98
C ALA A 270 -25.89 0.25 3.03
N PRO A 271 -26.52 0.56 4.17
CA PRO A 271 -25.88 1.29 5.24
C PRO A 271 -24.78 0.48 5.91
N ARG A 272 -23.68 1.16 6.26
CA ARG A 272 -22.55 0.60 7.01
C ARG A 272 -22.55 1.21 8.41
N ALA A 273 -22.72 0.37 9.43
CA ALA A 273 -22.98 0.80 10.80
C ALA A 273 -22.01 1.87 11.36
N PRO A 274 -20.68 1.75 11.26
CA PRO A 274 -19.78 2.79 11.80
C PRO A 274 -20.00 4.15 11.14
N GLY A 275 -19.96 4.23 9.80
CA GLY A 275 -20.07 5.50 9.07
C GLY A 275 -21.42 6.18 9.20
N ILE A 276 -22.52 5.40 9.28
CA ILE A 276 -23.87 5.98 9.54
C ILE A 276 -23.95 6.59 10.93
N HIS A 277 -23.37 5.93 11.92
CA HIS A 277 -23.36 6.47 13.29
C HIS A 277 -22.64 7.83 13.33
N ASP A 278 -21.47 7.91 12.70
CA ASP A 278 -20.68 9.14 12.61
C ASP A 278 -21.43 10.25 11.85
N PHE A 279 -22.14 9.89 10.78
CA PHE A 279 -22.97 10.82 10.01
C PHE A 279 -24.17 11.35 10.82
N VAL A 280 -24.85 10.50 11.56
CA VAL A 280 -25.99 10.92 12.42
C VAL A 280 -25.52 11.75 13.60
N ALA A 281 -24.36 11.42 14.18
CA ALA A 281 -23.75 12.16 15.27
C ALA A 281 -23.10 13.49 14.82
N ASP A 282 -23.08 13.77 13.51
CA ASP A 282 -22.44 14.95 12.89
C ASP A 282 -20.97 15.12 13.29
N VAL A 283 -20.23 14.01 13.30
CA VAL A 283 -18.79 14.00 13.59
C VAL A 283 -18.08 14.88 12.56
N ASP A 284 -17.24 15.80 13.00
CA ASP A 284 -16.46 16.73 12.17
C ASP A 284 -17.30 17.61 11.22
N GLY A 285 -18.60 17.84 11.51
CA GLY A 285 -19.47 18.63 10.65
C GLY A 285 -19.85 17.94 9.33
N MET A 286 -19.90 16.61 9.31
CA MET A 286 -20.15 15.79 8.13
C MET A 286 -21.48 16.09 7.45
N LEU A 287 -22.52 16.51 8.20
CA LEU A 287 -23.83 16.90 7.64
C LEU A 287 -23.75 18.18 6.82
N ASP A 288 -22.99 19.16 7.28
CA ASP A 288 -22.83 20.44 6.56
C ASP A 288 -21.96 20.24 5.32
N GLU A 289 -20.92 19.42 5.42
CA GLU A 289 -20.10 19.02 4.26
C GLU A 289 -20.96 18.30 3.22
N CYS A 290 -21.78 17.37 3.64
CA CYS A 290 -22.71 16.66 2.77
C CYS A 290 -23.70 17.63 2.11
N ALA A 291 -24.35 18.51 2.89
CA ALA A 291 -25.28 19.49 2.36
C ALA A 291 -24.64 20.40 1.31
N ALA A 292 -23.41 20.85 1.54
CA ALA A 292 -22.67 21.69 0.60
C ALA A 292 -22.32 20.96 -0.70
N TYR A 293 -21.99 19.67 -0.61
CA TYR A 293 -21.55 18.86 -1.75
C TYR A 293 -22.70 18.38 -2.65
N VAL A 294 -23.87 18.08 -2.06
CA VAL A 294 -24.97 17.39 -2.76
C VAL A 294 -26.14 18.28 -3.15
N SER A 295 -26.28 19.47 -2.57
CA SER A 295 -27.44 20.34 -2.83
C SER A 295 -27.45 20.84 -4.28
N VAL A 296 -28.60 20.77 -4.91
CA VAL A 296 -28.85 21.32 -6.24
C VAL A 296 -29.50 22.70 -6.06
N GLY A 297 -28.91 23.74 -6.68
CA GLY A 297 -29.40 25.11 -6.57
C GLY A 297 -28.87 25.86 -5.35
N ALA A 298 -29.50 27.01 -5.05
CA ALA A 298 -29.05 27.93 -4.00
C ALA A 298 -29.47 27.49 -2.57
N GLN A 299 -30.45 26.61 -2.45
CA GLN A 299 -31.02 26.20 -1.16
C GLN A 299 -30.39 24.89 -0.69
N ARG A 300 -29.74 24.92 0.47
CA ARG A 300 -29.17 23.69 1.06
C ARG A 300 -30.27 22.78 1.62
N VAL A 301 -30.04 21.47 1.45
CA VAL A 301 -30.93 20.47 2.03
C VAL A 301 -30.78 20.46 3.56
N GLY A 302 -31.91 20.35 4.27
CA GLY A 302 -31.91 20.31 5.73
C GLY A 302 -31.21 19.04 6.29
N ARG A 303 -30.49 19.21 7.42
CA ARG A 303 -29.74 18.13 8.07
C ARG A 303 -30.61 16.90 8.36
N PHE A 304 -31.81 17.09 8.92
CA PHE A 304 -32.73 15.98 9.18
C PHE A 304 -33.13 15.22 7.91
N GLN A 305 -33.33 15.94 6.82
CA GLN A 305 -33.68 15.31 5.55
C GLN A 305 -32.54 14.47 4.99
N LEU A 306 -31.29 14.93 5.11
CA LEU A 306 -30.12 14.16 4.70
C LEU A 306 -29.97 12.86 5.50
N VAL A 307 -30.15 12.92 6.83
CA VAL A 307 -30.12 11.73 7.69
C VAL A 307 -31.23 10.74 7.29
N ARG A 308 -32.45 11.24 7.07
CA ARG A 308 -33.58 10.40 6.63
C ARG A 308 -33.31 9.71 5.29
N LEU A 309 -32.74 10.45 4.33
CA LEU A 309 -32.38 9.90 3.03
C LEU A 309 -31.29 8.84 3.16
N MET A 310 -30.25 9.12 3.95
CA MET A 310 -29.14 8.18 4.16
C MET A 310 -29.59 6.86 4.81
N MET A 311 -30.43 6.94 5.82
CA MET A 311 -30.91 5.77 6.55
C MET A 311 -31.95 4.94 5.78
N SER A 312 -32.52 5.46 4.70
CA SER A 312 -33.56 4.78 3.91
C SER A 312 -33.02 3.82 2.85
N PHE A 313 -31.71 3.76 2.64
CA PHE A 313 -31.09 2.74 1.80
C PHE A 313 -31.15 1.37 2.45
N CYS A 314 -31.39 0.32 1.65
CA CYS A 314 -31.41 -1.07 2.13
C CYS A 314 -31.00 -2.05 1.03
N VAL A 315 -30.58 -3.24 1.44
CA VAL A 315 -30.24 -4.33 0.52
C VAL A 315 -31.47 -4.76 -0.29
N GLY A 316 -31.27 -5.03 -1.57
CA GLY A 316 -32.36 -5.51 -2.47
C GLY A 316 -33.24 -4.42 -3.04
N ARG A 317 -32.98 -3.14 -2.69
CA ARG A 317 -33.69 -2.00 -3.25
C ARG A 317 -32.74 -1.16 -4.10
N SER A 318 -33.09 -0.99 -5.37
CA SER A 318 -32.30 -0.15 -6.28
C SER A 318 -32.45 1.35 -5.95
N VAL A 319 -31.48 2.17 -6.37
CA VAL A 319 -31.56 3.64 -6.25
C VAL A 319 -32.83 4.18 -6.94
N MET A 320 -33.22 3.59 -8.08
CA MET A 320 -34.46 3.97 -8.77
C MET A 320 -35.70 3.72 -7.93
N GLU A 321 -35.81 2.55 -7.30
CA GLU A 321 -36.94 2.22 -6.41
C GLU A 321 -36.91 3.08 -5.14
N TRP A 322 -35.72 3.39 -4.63
CA TRP A 322 -35.54 4.31 -3.51
C TRP A 322 -36.04 5.71 -3.86
N LEU A 323 -35.74 6.23 -5.05
CA LEU A 323 -36.23 7.52 -5.54
C LEU A 323 -37.78 7.53 -5.65
N ARG A 324 -38.36 6.50 -6.26
CA ARG A 324 -39.81 6.38 -6.41
C ARG A 324 -40.52 6.38 -5.05
N GLY A 325 -40.01 5.62 -4.09
CA GLY A 325 -40.57 5.59 -2.74
C GLY A 325 -40.53 6.94 -2.03
N HIS A 326 -39.51 7.76 -2.23
CA HIS A 326 -39.50 9.12 -1.69
C HIS A 326 -40.42 10.06 -2.42
N GLN A 327 -40.56 9.92 -3.74
CA GLN A 327 -41.50 10.69 -4.55
C GLN A 327 -42.94 10.40 -4.17
N GLU A 328 -43.31 9.12 -3.96
CA GLU A 328 -44.62 8.69 -3.45
C GLU A 328 -44.88 9.23 -2.04
N ALA A 329 -43.86 9.37 -1.22
CA ALA A 329 -43.93 9.99 0.11
C ALA A 329 -44.00 11.53 0.07
N GLY A 330 -44.11 12.14 -1.13
CA GLY A 330 -44.25 13.60 -1.30
C GLY A 330 -42.93 14.39 -1.31
N PHE A 331 -41.77 13.72 -1.38
CA PHE A 331 -40.46 14.37 -1.43
C PHE A 331 -39.76 14.06 -2.74
N ASP A 332 -39.66 15.04 -3.62
CA ASP A 332 -38.88 14.93 -4.89
C ASP A 332 -37.40 15.14 -4.62
N VAL A 333 -36.67 14.02 -4.46
CA VAL A 333 -35.24 14.02 -4.15
C VAL A 333 -34.42 14.74 -5.23
N LEU A 334 -34.75 14.52 -6.51
CA LEU A 334 -33.98 15.05 -7.65
C LEU A 334 -34.00 16.59 -7.74
N ARG A 335 -35.01 17.24 -7.18
CA ARG A 335 -35.08 18.71 -7.12
C ARG A 335 -34.09 19.32 -6.14
N HIS A 336 -33.72 18.56 -5.10
CA HIS A 336 -32.95 19.11 -3.97
C HIS A 336 -31.56 18.52 -3.85
N VAL A 337 -31.37 17.26 -4.34
CA VAL A 337 -30.15 16.48 -4.14
C VAL A 337 -29.66 15.92 -5.47
N ASP A 338 -28.37 16.14 -5.76
CA ASP A 338 -27.68 15.33 -6.78
C ASP A 338 -27.42 13.94 -6.18
N VAL A 339 -28.23 12.97 -6.62
CA VAL A 339 -28.25 11.61 -6.06
C VAL A 339 -26.92 10.90 -6.29
N ARG A 340 -26.24 11.13 -7.42
CA ARG A 340 -24.94 10.55 -7.68
C ARG A 340 -23.91 11.07 -6.69
N ARG A 341 -23.83 12.40 -6.49
CA ARG A 341 -22.93 13.00 -5.50
C ARG A 341 -23.27 12.55 -4.09
N PHE A 342 -24.56 12.38 -3.78
CA PHE A 342 -24.98 11.91 -2.47
C PHE A 342 -24.50 10.48 -2.17
N VAL A 343 -24.66 9.57 -3.12
CA VAL A 343 -24.15 8.20 -3.00
C VAL A 343 -22.62 8.18 -2.98
N GLN A 344 -21.98 8.98 -3.83
CA GLN A 344 -20.52 9.09 -3.86
C GLN A 344 -19.96 9.57 -2.53
N PHE A 345 -20.53 10.64 -1.95
CA PHE A 345 -20.18 11.14 -0.62
C PHE A 345 -20.34 10.04 0.44
N ALA A 346 -21.47 9.36 0.43
CA ALA A 346 -21.79 8.33 1.40
C ALA A 346 -20.82 7.13 1.34
N VAL A 347 -20.39 6.73 0.13
CA VAL A 347 -19.42 5.65 -0.04
C VAL A 347 -18.01 6.11 0.39
N ILE A 348 -17.59 7.31 0.02
CA ILE A 348 -16.28 7.87 0.41
C ILE A 348 -16.16 7.99 1.94
N LYS A 349 -17.21 8.49 2.60
CA LYS A 349 -17.25 8.63 4.07
C LYS A 349 -17.56 7.31 4.80
N GLY A 350 -17.77 6.21 4.07
CA GLY A 350 -18.05 4.89 4.66
C GLY A 350 -19.45 4.73 5.26
N CYS A 351 -20.38 5.65 4.96
CA CYS A 351 -21.79 5.56 5.39
C CYS A 351 -22.57 4.48 4.65
N LEU A 352 -22.28 4.34 3.36
CA LEU A 352 -22.88 3.33 2.49
C LEU A 352 -21.80 2.44 1.86
N TYR A 353 -22.17 1.22 1.52
CA TYR A 353 -21.37 0.36 0.67
C TYR A 353 -22.18 -0.13 -0.53
N ARG A 354 -21.50 -0.39 -1.63
CA ARG A 354 -22.09 -0.96 -2.83
C ARG A 354 -22.48 -2.42 -2.58
N VAL A 355 -23.68 -2.78 -2.93
CA VAL A 355 -24.13 -4.17 -2.96
C VAL A 355 -24.16 -4.64 -4.40
N HIS A 356 -23.24 -5.54 -4.75
CA HIS A 356 -23.14 -6.07 -6.11
C HIS A 356 -24.14 -7.20 -6.34
N LYS A 357 -24.65 -7.27 -7.56
CA LYS A 357 -25.55 -8.30 -8.03
C LYS A 357 -24.74 -9.35 -8.82
N TYR A 358 -24.96 -10.61 -8.51
CA TYR A 358 -24.31 -11.76 -9.15
C TYR A 358 -25.36 -12.75 -9.63
N VAL A 359 -24.98 -13.56 -10.61
CA VAL A 359 -25.82 -14.64 -11.11
C VAL A 359 -25.07 -15.96 -11.10
N VAL A 360 -25.77 -17.02 -10.73
CA VAL A 360 -25.25 -18.39 -10.68
C VAL A 360 -26.17 -19.31 -11.45
N SER A 361 -25.59 -20.15 -12.32
CA SER A 361 -26.22 -21.34 -12.89
C SER A 361 -25.66 -22.58 -12.20
N LYS A 362 -26.53 -23.37 -11.61
CA LYS A 362 -26.15 -24.63 -10.94
C LYS A 362 -25.55 -25.62 -11.93
N GLN A 363 -26.08 -25.68 -13.15
CA GLN A 363 -25.59 -26.55 -14.22
C GLN A 363 -24.20 -26.13 -14.66
N TYR A 364 -23.95 -24.82 -14.83
CA TYR A 364 -22.64 -24.31 -15.22
C TYR A 364 -21.58 -24.56 -14.12
N LEU A 365 -21.95 -24.37 -12.84
CA LEU A 365 -21.05 -24.69 -11.72
C LEU A 365 -20.71 -26.20 -11.67
N ALA A 366 -21.71 -27.08 -11.91
CA ALA A 366 -21.48 -28.52 -11.98
C ALA A 366 -20.53 -28.87 -13.13
N ALA A 367 -20.69 -28.23 -14.30
CA ALA A 367 -19.80 -28.43 -15.45
C ALA A 367 -18.37 -27.94 -15.18
N LEU A 368 -18.20 -26.81 -14.46
CA LEU A 368 -16.90 -26.33 -13.99
C LEU A 368 -16.24 -27.31 -13.01
N ALA A 369 -17.01 -27.82 -12.05
CA ALA A 369 -16.53 -28.78 -11.05
C ALA A 369 -16.10 -30.12 -11.64
N THR A 370 -16.76 -30.57 -12.72
CA THR A 370 -16.42 -31.80 -13.43
C THR A 370 -15.37 -31.63 -14.52
N GLY A 371 -14.88 -30.42 -14.75
CA GLY A 371 -13.89 -30.11 -15.81
C GLY A 371 -14.46 -30.12 -17.22
N GLN A 372 -15.78 -30.19 -17.37
CA GLN A 372 -16.48 -30.13 -18.66
C GLN A 372 -16.58 -28.69 -19.20
N ALA A 373 -16.40 -27.69 -18.38
CA ALA A 373 -16.27 -26.27 -18.74
C ALA A 373 -14.99 -25.69 -18.17
N THR A 374 -14.37 -24.73 -18.87
CA THR A 374 -13.21 -23.98 -18.39
C THR A 374 -13.64 -22.61 -17.89
N PRO A 375 -13.05 -22.09 -16.79
CA PRO A 375 -13.30 -20.74 -16.33
C PRO A 375 -12.98 -19.71 -17.44
N GLY A 376 -13.97 -18.89 -17.87
CA GLY A 376 -13.75 -17.88 -18.90
C GLY A 376 -13.78 -18.37 -20.36
N GLY A 377 -13.82 -19.67 -20.60
CA GLY A 377 -13.97 -20.28 -21.92
C GLY A 377 -15.40 -20.76 -22.13
N GLY A 378 -16.00 -20.46 -23.29
CA GLY A 378 -17.24 -21.09 -23.71
C GLY A 378 -17.05 -22.59 -23.78
N GLY A 379 -17.96 -23.35 -23.15
CA GLY A 379 -17.89 -24.81 -22.98
C GLY A 379 -17.53 -25.56 -24.26
N GLY A 380 -16.35 -26.16 -24.28
CA GLY A 380 -15.91 -27.15 -25.26
C GLY A 380 -16.43 -28.52 -24.85
N GLY A 381 -17.69 -28.79 -25.10
CA GLY A 381 -18.29 -30.11 -24.94
C GLY A 381 -19.18 -30.42 -26.12
N GLY A 382 -18.79 -31.44 -26.92
CA GLY A 382 -19.35 -31.88 -28.17
C GLY A 382 -20.88 -31.83 -28.30
N GLY A 383 -21.32 -30.95 -29.15
CA GLY A 383 -22.70 -30.80 -29.55
C GLY A 383 -22.92 -29.38 -30.08
N GLY A 384 -23.05 -29.25 -31.40
CA GLY A 384 -23.03 -28.03 -32.21
C GLY A 384 -24.07 -26.96 -31.89
N GLY A 385 -24.02 -26.37 -30.72
CA GLY A 385 -24.70 -25.15 -30.35
C GLY A 385 -23.68 -24.15 -29.84
N ALA A 386 -23.59 -22.97 -30.48
CA ALA A 386 -22.76 -21.85 -30.01
C ALA A 386 -23.18 -21.52 -28.57
N SER A 387 -22.33 -21.78 -27.59
CA SER A 387 -22.58 -21.41 -26.21
C SER A 387 -22.75 -19.89 -26.14
N ASP A 388 -23.85 -19.43 -25.54
CA ASP A 388 -24.10 -18.00 -25.40
C ASP A 388 -22.95 -17.36 -24.61
N PRO A 389 -22.34 -16.28 -25.13
CA PRO A 389 -21.23 -15.62 -24.49
C PRO A 389 -21.53 -15.08 -23.09
N LEU A 390 -22.80 -15.05 -22.67
CA LEU A 390 -23.21 -14.68 -21.32
C LEU A 390 -23.10 -15.85 -20.33
N GLN A 391 -23.07 -17.12 -20.75
CA GLN A 391 -23.00 -18.27 -19.86
C GLN A 391 -21.76 -18.26 -18.97
N LYS A 392 -20.61 -17.79 -19.47
CA LYS A 392 -19.37 -17.69 -18.73
C LYS A 392 -19.48 -16.81 -17.46
N TYR A 393 -20.43 -15.87 -17.42
CA TYR A 393 -20.63 -14.97 -16.30
C TYR A 393 -21.60 -15.54 -15.23
N THR A 394 -22.11 -16.75 -15.44
CA THR A 394 -23.02 -17.38 -14.48
C THR A 394 -22.31 -18.28 -13.46
N ASP A 395 -21.07 -17.96 -13.15
CA ASP A 395 -20.22 -18.66 -12.18
C ASP A 395 -20.33 -18.10 -10.75
N GLY A 396 -21.06 -16.99 -10.56
CA GLY A 396 -21.17 -16.31 -9.28
C GLY A 396 -19.97 -15.46 -8.87
N CYS A 397 -18.95 -15.36 -9.72
CA CYS A 397 -17.75 -14.57 -9.47
C CYS A 397 -17.75 -13.23 -10.23
N HIS A 398 -18.58 -13.12 -11.27
CA HIS A 398 -18.70 -11.94 -12.10
C HIS A 398 -19.88 -11.09 -11.68
N SER A 399 -19.62 -9.82 -11.33
CA SER A 399 -20.68 -8.87 -10.99
C SER A 399 -21.42 -8.37 -12.24
N PHE A 400 -22.64 -7.91 -12.07
CA PHE A 400 -23.38 -7.26 -13.15
C PHE A 400 -22.68 -6.03 -13.70
N ASP A 401 -22.00 -5.26 -12.86
CA ASP A 401 -21.23 -4.09 -13.29
C ASP A 401 -20.13 -4.48 -14.28
N GLN A 402 -19.47 -5.62 -14.06
CA GLN A 402 -18.52 -6.18 -15.02
C GLN A 402 -19.18 -6.55 -16.33
N ILE A 403 -20.34 -7.24 -16.28
CA ILE A 403 -21.05 -7.66 -17.51
C ILE A 403 -21.53 -6.45 -18.30
N ILE A 404 -22.07 -5.42 -17.61
CA ILE A 404 -22.52 -4.16 -18.23
C ILE A 404 -21.37 -3.52 -19.02
N THR A 405 -20.21 -3.36 -18.38
CA THR A 405 -19.06 -2.67 -19.01
C THR A 405 -18.35 -3.51 -20.06
N GLU A 406 -18.32 -4.84 -19.93
CA GLU A 406 -17.66 -5.73 -20.90
C GLU A 406 -18.52 -6.01 -22.13
N ARG A 407 -19.85 -5.96 -21.99
CA ARG A 407 -20.80 -6.32 -23.04
C ARG A 407 -21.60 -5.13 -23.57
N ASP A 408 -21.48 -3.98 -22.93
CA ASP A 408 -22.26 -2.78 -23.26
C ASP A 408 -23.77 -3.05 -23.30
N LEU A 409 -24.27 -3.75 -22.26
CA LEU A 409 -25.66 -4.13 -22.12
C LEU A 409 -26.25 -3.50 -20.86
N ALA A 410 -27.52 -3.09 -20.93
CA ALA A 410 -28.24 -2.61 -19.73
C ALA A 410 -28.60 -3.78 -18.77
N ASP A 411 -28.74 -3.49 -17.47
CA ASP A 411 -29.08 -4.48 -16.42
C ASP A 411 -30.34 -5.32 -16.78
N GLY A 412 -31.39 -4.66 -17.30
CA GLY A 412 -32.60 -5.32 -17.77
C GLY A 412 -32.37 -6.27 -18.95
N GLU A 413 -31.55 -5.84 -19.92
CA GLU A 413 -31.22 -6.66 -21.10
C GLU A 413 -30.39 -7.88 -20.73
N ILE A 414 -29.48 -7.74 -19.77
CA ILE A 414 -28.71 -8.87 -19.24
C ILE A 414 -29.66 -9.89 -18.61
N MET A 415 -30.57 -9.44 -17.75
CA MET A 415 -31.56 -10.33 -17.12
C MET A 415 -32.46 -11.02 -18.13
N ASP A 416 -32.92 -10.31 -19.17
CA ASP A 416 -33.77 -10.88 -20.20
C ASP A 416 -33.04 -11.91 -21.07
N LYS A 417 -31.77 -11.64 -21.40
CA LYS A 417 -30.90 -12.60 -22.12
C LYS A 417 -30.59 -13.83 -21.27
N LEU A 418 -30.28 -13.64 -19.98
CA LEU A 418 -30.03 -14.75 -19.06
C LEU A 418 -31.26 -15.66 -18.89
N LYS A 419 -32.46 -15.09 -18.84
CA LYS A 419 -33.72 -15.85 -18.79
C LYS A 419 -34.02 -16.64 -20.08
N ARG A 420 -33.48 -16.21 -21.22
CA ARG A 420 -33.63 -16.90 -22.52
C ARG A 420 -32.62 -18.01 -22.75
N LEU A 421 -31.61 -18.14 -21.86
CA LEU A 421 -30.68 -19.26 -21.95
C LEU A 421 -31.44 -20.60 -21.83
N PRO A 422 -31.03 -21.61 -22.59
CA PRO A 422 -31.66 -22.94 -22.56
C PRO A 422 -31.28 -23.69 -21.27
N LEU A 423 -31.66 -23.16 -20.13
CA LEU A 423 -31.39 -23.72 -18.81
C LEU A 423 -32.69 -24.25 -18.17
N PRO A 424 -32.62 -25.29 -17.33
CA PRO A 424 -33.76 -25.78 -16.59
C PRO A 424 -34.44 -24.69 -15.72
N GLN A 425 -35.75 -24.81 -15.52
CA GLN A 425 -36.45 -23.88 -14.62
C GLN A 425 -35.85 -23.94 -13.20
N GLY A 426 -35.49 -22.76 -12.64
CA GLY A 426 -34.87 -22.67 -11.32
C GLY A 426 -33.36 -22.93 -11.26
N ASP A 427 -32.68 -23.07 -12.39
CA ASP A 427 -31.23 -23.22 -12.45
C ASP A 427 -30.52 -21.90 -12.14
N LEU A 428 -31.04 -20.78 -12.66
CA LEU A 428 -30.47 -19.45 -12.43
C LEU A 428 -30.90 -18.89 -11.06
N THR A 429 -29.93 -18.52 -10.28
CA THR A 429 -30.14 -17.83 -8.99
C THR A 429 -29.38 -16.50 -9.02
N VAL A 430 -30.10 -15.42 -8.66
CA VAL A 430 -29.52 -14.08 -8.49
C VAL A 430 -29.34 -13.82 -7.01
N PHE A 431 -28.17 -13.32 -6.62
CA PHE A 431 -27.89 -12.95 -5.24
C PHE A 431 -27.15 -11.61 -5.17
N TYR A 432 -27.21 -10.99 -4.00
CA TYR A 432 -26.62 -9.70 -3.71
C TYR A 432 -25.55 -9.85 -2.62
N ARG A 433 -24.37 -9.27 -2.87
CA ARG A 433 -23.26 -9.35 -1.93
C ARG A 433 -22.56 -7.98 -1.79
#